data_53b95f7c705781a39b7aa9113ee5b024
#
_entry.id   53b95f7c705781a39b7aa9113ee5b024
#
_cell.length_a   1.000
_cell.length_b   1.000
_cell.length_c   1.000
_cell.angle_alpha   90.00
_cell.angle_beta   90.00
_cell.angle_gamma   90.00
#
_symmetry.space_group_name_H-M   'P 1'
#
loop_
_entity.id
_entity.type
_entity.pdbx_description
1 polymer ?
#
loop_
_entity_poly.entity_id
_entity_poly.type
_entity_poly.pdbx_seq_one_letter_code
_entity_poly.pdbx_strand_id
1 'polypeptide(L)'
;MLIRYVILIFLLIFNLHSDDKNINEQQIENIIKKYILENPEILIESLEKFTANQKEKEQKSFVNILNNFYDTKVYESLPRIGNMDSKLIIIEFVDYNCGYCKKTLSTISKLMKNFDNIQIVFIDYPILSESSEIAARASLAANEQNAYFEYHSILLNSTKSINENILYKIAKELSLDIEKFKKDISSEKIKNNIIKNIKFANSLKIRGTPTFIIGKQILPGAYDYDKLKEIILENS
;
A
#
# COMPACT_ATOMS: atom_id res chain seq x y z
N MET A 1 8.81 -17.00 88.35
CA MET A 1 7.50 -17.12 87.67
C MET A 1 7.40 -16.29 86.38
N LEU A 2 8.12 -15.14 86.31
CA LEU A 2 8.08 -14.27 85.11
C LEU A 2 8.70 -14.83 83.84
N ILE A 3 9.76 -15.63 83.92
CA ILE A 3 10.52 -16.18 82.81
C ILE A 3 9.71 -17.23 82.03
N ARG A 4 8.78 -17.93 82.64
CA ARG A 4 7.92 -18.93 82.00
C ARG A 4 6.85 -18.26 81.12
N TYR A 5 6.40 -17.07 81.45
CA TYR A 5 5.40 -16.33 80.66
C TYR A 5 6.02 -15.68 79.40
N VAL A 6 7.29 -15.22 79.53
CA VAL A 6 7.99 -14.61 78.40
C VAL A 6 8.30 -15.67 77.29
N ILE A 7 8.62 -16.89 77.66
CA ILE A 7 8.86 -18.00 76.67
C ILE A 7 7.56 -18.45 76.01
N LEU A 8 6.43 -18.42 76.76
CA LEU A 8 5.12 -18.78 76.17
C LEU A 8 4.61 -17.70 75.17
N ILE A 9 4.90 -16.40 75.44
CA ILE A 9 4.56 -15.31 74.52
C ILE A 9 5.47 -15.34 73.29
N PHE A 10 6.76 -15.69 73.47
CA PHE A 10 7.66 -15.81 72.30
C PHE A 10 7.32 -17.01 71.41
N LEU A 11 6.78 -18.11 71.90
CA LEU A 11 6.29 -19.25 71.15
C LEU A 11 4.96 -18.97 70.45
N LEU A 12 4.12 -18.06 70.95
CA LEU A 12 2.87 -17.64 70.32
C LEU A 12 3.10 -16.65 69.17
N ILE A 13 4.18 -15.85 69.20
CA ILE A 13 4.52 -14.90 68.13
C ILE A 13 5.21 -15.62 66.94
N PHE A 14 5.83 -16.77 67.17
CA PHE A 14 6.50 -17.52 66.09
C PHE A 14 5.53 -18.38 65.22
N ASN A 15 4.23 -18.45 65.58
CA ASN A 15 3.20 -19.07 64.74
C ASN A 15 2.41 -18.14 63.87
N LEU A 16 2.78 -16.84 63.79
CA LEU A 16 2.40 -16.01 62.68
C LEU A 16 3.30 -16.27 61.46
N HIS A 17 3.37 -17.52 61.05
CA HIS A 17 3.80 -17.82 59.69
C HIS A 17 2.80 -17.15 58.76
N SER A 18 3.28 -16.17 58.05
CA SER A 18 2.63 -15.72 56.84
C SER A 18 2.38 -16.99 56.01
N ASP A 19 1.13 -17.34 55.85
CA ASP A 19 0.68 -18.26 54.83
C ASP A 19 1.06 -17.63 53.48
N ASP A 20 2.35 -17.63 53.16
CA ASP A 20 2.82 -17.42 51.80
C ASP A 20 2.23 -18.58 50.99
N LYS A 21 0.97 -18.41 50.59
CA LYS A 21 0.35 -19.27 49.59
C LYS A 21 1.21 -19.15 48.35
N ASN A 22 2.18 -20.01 48.21
CA ASN A 22 2.95 -20.17 47.00
C ASN A 22 1.94 -20.57 45.90
N ILE A 23 1.35 -19.53 45.30
CA ILE A 23 0.41 -19.71 44.19
C ILE A 23 1.21 -20.30 43.07
N ASN A 24 0.94 -21.56 42.73
CA ASN A 24 1.62 -22.19 41.62
C ASN A 24 1.08 -21.69 40.29
N GLU A 25 1.84 -21.88 39.21
CA GLU A 25 1.51 -21.42 37.86
C GLU A 25 0.10 -21.88 37.41
N GLN A 26 -0.27 -23.10 37.71
CA GLN A 26 -1.59 -23.69 37.39
C GLN A 26 -2.76 -22.94 38.11
N GLN A 27 -2.53 -22.49 39.33
CA GLN A 27 -3.52 -21.73 40.10
C GLN A 27 -3.70 -20.34 39.48
N ILE A 28 -2.60 -19.70 39.06
CA ILE A 28 -2.61 -18.42 38.37
C ILE A 28 -3.35 -18.52 37.05
N GLU A 29 -3.04 -19.53 36.24
CA GLU A 29 -3.75 -19.78 34.97
C GLU A 29 -5.25 -19.97 35.16
N ASN A 30 -5.66 -20.74 36.14
CA ASN A 30 -7.07 -20.97 36.44
C ASN A 30 -7.79 -19.70 36.89
N ILE A 31 -7.13 -18.86 37.70
CA ILE A 31 -7.68 -17.56 38.12
C ILE A 31 -7.85 -16.63 36.92
N ILE A 32 -6.83 -16.53 36.06
CA ILE A 32 -6.87 -15.71 34.85
C ILE A 32 -7.99 -16.19 33.92
N LYS A 33 -8.05 -17.51 33.68
CA LYS A 33 -9.09 -18.08 32.83
C LYS A 33 -10.50 -17.79 33.36
N LYS A 34 -10.71 -17.99 34.65
CA LYS A 34 -12.00 -17.69 35.30
C LYS A 34 -12.35 -16.23 35.16
N TYR A 35 -11.40 -15.32 35.46
CA TYR A 35 -11.59 -13.88 35.40
C TYR A 35 -11.97 -13.42 33.99
N ILE A 36 -11.28 -13.92 32.97
CA ILE A 36 -11.57 -13.60 31.56
C ILE A 36 -12.96 -14.10 31.16
N LEU A 37 -13.36 -15.31 31.60
CA LEU A 37 -14.67 -15.87 31.27
C LEU A 37 -15.82 -15.12 31.97
N GLU A 38 -15.56 -14.58 33.15
CA GLU A 38 -16.54 -13.80 33.92
C GLU A 38 -16.59 -12.32 33.46
N ASN A 39 -15.54 -11.83 32.78
CA ASN A 39 -15.42 -10.44 32.30
C ASN A 39 -14.95 -10.39 30.84
N PRO A 40 -15.76 -10.92 29.89
CA PRO A 40 -15.34 -11.02 28.47
C PRO A 40 -15.12 -9.66 27.81
N GLU A 41 -15.73 -8.59 28.32
CA GLU A 41 -15.57 -7.21 27.87
C GLU A 41 -14.12 -6.72 27.92
N ILE A 42 -13.30 -7.21 28.86
CA ILE A 42 -11.88 -6.86 28.99
C ILE A 42 -11.09 -7.30 27.74
N LEU A 43 -11.42 -8.47 27.19
CA LEU A 43 -10.79 -8.92 25.94
C LEU A 43 -11.21 -8.04 24.76
N ILE A 44 -12.49 -7.69 24.69
CA ILE A 44 -13.02 -6.83 23.62
C ILE A 44 -12.33 -5.47 23.68
N GLU A 45 -12.30 -4.82 24.83
CA GLU A 45 -11.64 -3.53 25.03
C GLU A 45 -10.14 -3.61 24.68
N SER A 46 -9.45 -4.67 25.13
CA SER A 46 -8.04 -4.90 24.82
C SER A 46 -7.79 -5.05 23.31
N LEU A 47 -8.66 -5.80 22.59
CA LEU A 47 -8.58 -5.98 21.15
C LEU A 47 -8.88 -4.67 20.40
N GLU A 48 -9.89 -3.92 20.83
CA GLU A 48 -10.21 -2.61 20.25
C GLU A 48 -9.05 -1.63 20.39
N LYS A 49 -8.46 -1.55 21.58
CA LYS A 49 -7.28 -0.71 21.84
C LYS A 49 -6.08 -1.16 21.02
N PHE A 50 -5.84 -2.47 20.91
CA PHE A 50 -4.77 -3.02 20.08
C PHE A 50 -4.98 -2.66 18.60
N THR A 51 -6.20 -2.87 18.08
CA THR A 51 -6.51 -2.57 16.68
C THR A 51 -6.46 -1.08 16.36
N ALA A 52 -6.91 -0.21 17.28
CA ALA A 52 -6.79 1.24 17.15
C ALA A 52 -5.32 1.67 17.08
N ASN A 53 -4.48 1.16 17.99
CA ASN A 53 -3.05 1.44 18.00
C ASN A 53 -2.35 0.95 16.72
N GLN A 54 -2.75 -0.21 16.18
CA GLN A 54 -2.20 -0.71 14.92
C GLN A 54 -2.60 0.17 13.74
N LYS A 55 -3.88 0.57 13.64
CA LYS A 55 -4.36 1.50 12.61
C LYS A 55 -3.61 2.84 12.65
N GLU A 56 -3.38 3.38 13.85
CA GLU A 56 -2.63 4.63 14.00
C GLU A 56 -1.18 4.49 13.52
N LYS A 57 -0.50 3.39 13.88
CA LYS A 57 0.85 3.11 13.40
C LYS A 57 0.90 2.95 11.89
N GLU A 58 -0.06 2.24 11.30
CA GLU A 58 -0.16 2.06 9.86
C GLU A 58 -0.38 3.38 9.14
N GLN A 59 -1.29 4.22 9.65
CA GLN A 59 -1.56 5.54 9.09
C GLN A 59 -0.34 6.46 9.17
N LYS A 60 0.38 6.46 10.30
CA LYS A 60 1.64 7.22 10.43
C LYS A 60 2.69 6.73 9.43
N SER A 61 2.85 5.41 9.30
CA SER A 61 3.79 4.83 8.34
C SER A 61 3.43 5.21 6.90
N PHE A 62 2.17 5.09 6.52
CA PHE A 62 1.66 5.48 5.21
C PHE A 62 1.95 6.95 4.89
N VAL A 63 1.62 7.87 5.82
CA VAL A 63 1.88 9.30 5.64
C VAL A 63 3.38 9.58 5.50
N ASN A 64 4.23 8.93 6.29
CA ASN A 64 5.69 9.10 6.19
C ASN A 64 6.24 8.62 4.84
N ILE A 65 5.76 7.49 4.33
CA ILE A 65 6.16 6.96 3.01
C ILE A 65 5.76 7.94 1.90
N LEU A 66 4.52 8.45 1.95
CA LEU A 66 4.05 9.43 0.97
C LEU A 66 4.81 10.77 1.05
N ASN A 67 5.03 11.29 2.25
CA ASN A 67 5.81 12.51 2.41
C ASN A 67 7.21 12.34 1.82
N ASN A 68 7.89 11.22 2.12
CA ASN A 68 9.19 10.94 1.52
C ASN A 68 9.13 10.85 -0.03
N PHE A 69 8.08 10.24 -0.59
CA PHE A 69 7.87 10.16 -2.03
C PHE A 69 7.71 11.55 -2.67
N TYR A 70 6.98 12.46 -2.02
CA TYR A 70 6.79 13.83 -2.49
C TYR A 70 8.01 14.73 -2.24
N ASP A 71 8.61 14.67 -1.05
CA ASP A 71 9.74 15.52 -0.67
C ASP A 71 11.01 15.21 -1.48
N THR A 72 11.24 13.93 -1.78
CA THR A 72 12.36 13.50 -2.63
C THR A 72 12.08 13.66 -4.12
N LYS A 73 10.85 14.03 -4.49
CA LYS A 73 10.39 14.21 -5.87
C LYS A 73 10.64 12.99 -6.77
N VAL A 74 10.64 11.80 -6.18
CA VAL A 74 10.83 10.55 -6.93
C VAL A 74 9.81 10.41 -8.05
N TYR A 75 8.59 10.94 -7.87
CA TYR A 75 7.53 10.93 -8.87
C TYR A 75 7.90 11.68 -10.17
N GLU A 76 8.86 12.61 -10.13
CA GLU A 76 9.29 13.35 -11.33
C GLU A 76 10.02 12.44 -12.35
N SER A 77 10.55 11.32 -11.89
CA SER A 77 11.19 10.31 -12.74
C SER A 77 10.24 9.22 -13.26
N LEU A 78 8.98 9.25 -12.83
CA LEU A 78 7.96 8.27 -13.21
C LEU A 78 7.12 8.77 -14.39
N PRO A 79 6.47 7.88 -15.14
CA PRO A 79 5.50 8.27 -16.15
C PRO A 79 4.39 9.13 -15.55
N ARG A 80 4.10 10.24 -16.18
CA ARG A 80 3.10 11.20 -15.68
C ARG A 80 2.50 12.05 -16.79
N ILE A 81 1.27 12.49 -16.56
CA ILE A 81 0.52 13.38 -17.46
C ILE A 81 -0.11 14.51 -16.66
N GLY A 82 -0.50 15.55 -17.35
CA GLY A 82 -1.20 16.71 -16.78
C GLY A 82 -0.28 17.87 -16.51
N ASN A 83 -0.64 18.69 -15.53
CA ASN A 83 0.13 19.86 -15.17
C ASN A 83 1.32 19.47 -14.27
N MET A 84 2.53 19.57 -14.81
CA MET A 84 3.76 19.14 -14.11
C MET A 84 4.09 20.02 -12.89
N ASP A 85 3.53 21.21 -12.79
CA ASP A 85 3.68 22.13 -11.66
C ASP A 85 2.58 21.97 -10.61
N SER A 86 1.59 21.10 -10.86
CA SER A 86 0.50 20.87 -9.94
C SER A 86 1.01 20.20 -8.66
N LYS A 87 0.51 20.71 -7.52
CA LYS A 87 0.71 20.09 -6.20
C LYS A 87 -0.30 18.97 -5.93
N LEU A 88 -1.39 18.93 -6.70
CA LEU A 88 -2.38 17.86 -6.59
C LEU A 88 -1.98 16.68 -7.48
N ILE A 89 -1.31 15.73 -6.86
CA ILE A 89 -0.78 14.54 -7.51
C ILE A 89 -1.71 13.37 -7.22
N ILE A 90 -2.15 12.73 -8.30
CA ILE A 90 -2.91 11.49 -8.27
C ILE A 90 -1.94 10.37 -8.67
N ILE A 91 -1.80 9.34 -7.85
CA ILE A 91 -0.97 8.17 -8.17
C ILE A 91 -1.91 7.04 -8.56
N GLU A 92 -1.69 6.41 -9.72
CA GLU A 92 -2.40 5.21 -10.15
C GLU A 92 -1.43 4.02 -10.22
N PHE A 93 -1.76 2.95 -9.50
CA PHE A 93 -1.09 1.65 -9.63
C PHE A 93 -1.84 0.81 -10.66
N VAL A 94 -1.13 0.36 -11.68
CA VAL A 94 -1.73 -0.26 -12.87
C VAL A 94 -1.06 -1.58 -13.23
N ASP A 95 -1.89 -2.52 -13.75
CA ASP A 95 -1.44 -3.76 -14.38
C ASP A 95 -2.18 -3.95 -15.72
N TYR A 96 -1.45 -4.26 -16.77
CA TYR A 96 -2.00 -4.33 -18.14
C TYR A 96 -2.92 -5.53 -18.39
N ASN A 97 -2.87 -6.57 -17.55
CA ASN A 97 -3.82 -7.69 -17.58
C ASN A 97 -5.04 -7.46 -16.67
N CYS A 98 -5.08 -6.34 -15.96
CA CYS A 98 -6.20 -6.01 -15.09
C CYS A 98 -7.38 -5.43 -15.87
N GLY A 99 -8.50 -6.18 -15.93
CA GLY A 99 -9.71 -5.70 -16.59
C GLY A 99 -10.32 -4.43 -15.98
N TYR A 100 -10.10 -4.20 -14.70
CA TYR A 100 -10.53 -2.97 -14.03
C TYR A 100 -9.64 -1.77 -14.38
N CYS A 101 -8.32 -1.97 -14.60
CA CYS A 101 -7.43 -0.91 -15.10
C CYS A 101 -7.83 -0.44 -16.51
N LYS A 102 -8.35 -1.34 -17.36
CA LYS A 102 -8.91 -0.94 -18.67
C LYS A 102 -10.09 0.02 -18.52
N LYS A 103 -10.91 -0.15 -17.48
CA LYS A 103 -12.07 0.72 -17.22
C LYS A 103 -11.64 2.11 -16.73
N THR A 104 -10.55 2.22 -15.99
CA THR A 104 -10.08 3.51 -15.44
C THR A 104 -9.54 4.45 -16.52
N LEU A 105 -9.09 3.92 -17.66
CA LEU A 105 -8.56 4.74 -18.75
C LEU A 105 -9.53 5.83 -19.21
N SER A 106 -10.83 5.52 -19.31
CA SER A 106 -11.85 6.51 -19.67
C SER A 106 -12.04 7.57 -18.57
N THR A 107 -11.93 7.16 -17.31
CA THR A 107 -11.97 8.06 -16.14
C THR A 107 -10.79 9.01 -16.14
N ILE A 108 -9.57 8.49 -16.34
CA ILE A 108 -8.33 9.29 -16.48
C ILE A 108 -8.47 10.32 -17.59
N SER A 109 -8.93 9.90 -18.78
CA SER A 109 -9.13 10.81 -19.92
C SER A 109 -10.13 11.93 -19.61
N LYS A 110 -11.22 11.65 -18.88
CA LYS A 110 -12.17 12.65 -18.43
C LYS A 110 -11.59 13.59 -17.39
N LEU A 111 -10.79 13.08 -16.43
CA LEU A 111 -10.11 13.92 -15.45
C LEU A 111 -9.17 14.89 -16.13
N MET A 112 -8.35 14.42 -17.06
CA MET A 112 -7.40 15.25 -17.82
C MET A 112 -8.08 16.33 -18.65
N LYS A 113 -9.31 16.08 -19.13
CA LYS A 113 -10.09 17.06 -19.90
C LYS A 113 -10.73 18.14 -19.03
N ASN A 114 -11.06 17.81 -17.77
CA ASN A 114 -11.88 18.68 -16.92
C ASN A 114 -11.11 19.35 -15.77
N PHE A 115 -9.85 18.98 -15.56
CA PHE A 115 -9.00 19.55 -14.52
C PHE A 115 -7.65 19.96 -15.10
N ASP A 116 -7.39 21.27 -15.10
CA ASP A 116 -6.12 21.84 -15.59
C ASP A 116 -5.01 21.83 -14.52
N ASN A 117 -5.39 21.63 -13.25
CA ASN A 117 -4.47 21.71 -12.11
C ASN A 117 -4.35 20.36 -11.37
N ILE A 118 -4.18 19.30 -12.12
CA ILE A 118 -3.85 17.97 -11.59
C ILE A 118 -2.66 17.39 -12.34
N GLN A 119 -1.95 16.50 -11.65
CA GLN A 119 -0.92 15.64 -12.22
C GLN A 119 -1.25 14.18 -11.91
N ILE A 120 -1.17 13.31 -12.90
CA ILE A 120 -1.36 11.86 -12.71
C ILE A 120 -0.04 11.17 -12.93
N VAL A 121 0.40 10.43 -11.91
CA VAL A 121 1.64 9.63 -11.90
C VAL A 121 1.25 8.16 -11.99
N PHE A 122 1.83 7.44 -12.94
CA PHE A 122 1.58 6.02 -13.14
C PHE A 122 2.67 5.17 -12.50
N ILE A 123 2.25 4.17 -11.74
CA ILE A 123 3.11 3.15 -11.15
C ILE A 123 2.77 1.80 -11.78
N ASP A 124 3.58 1.36 -12.73
CA ASP A 124 3.44 0.01 -13.26
C ASP A 124 3.68 -1.01 -12.14
N TYR A 125 2.63 -1.76 -11.80
CA TYR A 125 2.61 -2.75 -10.72
C TYR A 125 2.15 -4.11 -11.26
N PRO A 126 3.03 -4.82 -11.99
CA PRO A 126 2.69 -6.07 -12.68
C PRO A 126 2.67 -7.24 -11.70
N ILE A 127 1.48 -7.58 -11.21
CA ILE A 127 1.27 -8.63 -10.20
C ILE A 127 0.41 -9.80 -10.67
N LEU A 128 -0.20 -9.70 -11.85
CA LEU A 128 -1.19 -10.69 -12.30
C LEU A 128 -0.58 -11.82 -13.11
N SER A 129 0.47 -11.55 -13.90
CA SER A 129 1.11 -12.56 -14.74
C SER A 129 2.48 -12.13 -15.25
N GLU A 130 3.24 -13.07 -15.83
CA GLU A 130 4.49 -12.76 -16.53
C GLU A 130 4.28 -11.78 -17.70
N SER A 131 3.17 -11.89 -18.42
CA SER A 131 2.85 -10.93 -19.48
C SER A 131 2.54 -9.54 -18.97
N SER A 132 2.13 -9.37 -17.72
CA SER A 132 2.01 -8.06 -17.07
C SER A 132 3.38 -7.40 -16.92
N GLU A 133 4.41 -8.16 -16.52
CA GLU A 133 5.77 -7.63 -16.39
C GLU A 133 6.34 -7.18 -17.73
N ILE A 134 6.18 -8.01 -18.78
CA ILE A 134 6.66 -7.65 -20.12
C ILE A 134 5.93 -6.39 -20.64
N ALA A 135 4.63 -6.28 -20.40
CA ALA A 135 3.84 -5.10 -20.74
C ALA A 135 4.30 -3.84 -20.03
N ALA A 136 4.53 -3.93 -18.71
CA ALA A 136 5.06 -2.82 -17.90
C ALA A 136 6.44 -2.37 -18.38
N ARG A 137 7.34 -3.31 -18.71
CA ARG A 137 8.64 -3.00 -19.30
C ARG A 137 8.52 -2.27 -20.65
N ALA A 138 7.60 -2.73 -21.49
CA ALA A 138 7.35 -2.10 -22.78
C ALA A 138 6.81 -0.68 -22.63
N SER A 139 5.89 -0.44 -21.70
CA SER A 139 5.36 0.89 -21.41
C SER A 139 6.43 1.84 -20.88
N LEU A 140 7.31 1.34 -20.01
CA LEU A 140 8.46 2.12 -19.54
C LEU A 140 9.49 2.36 -20.65
N ALA A 141 9.66 1.43 -21.62
CA ALA A 141 10.51 1.66 -22.78
C ALA A 141 9.90 2.74 -23.71
N ALA A 142 8.58 2.80 -23.84
CA ALA A 142 7.91 3.89 -24.52
C ALA A 142 8.09 5.22 -23.77
N ASN A 143 8.13 5.22 -22.43
CA ASN A 143 8.43 6.39 -21.61
C ASN A 143 9.83 6.98 -21.91
N GLU A 144 10.83 6.15 -22.19
CA GLU A 144 12.18 6.59 -22.59
C GLU A 144 12.19 7.30 -23.96
N GLN A 145 11.03 7.33 -24.63
CA GLN A 145 10.79 8.01 -25.91
C GLN A 145 9.60 9.01 -25.83
N ASN A 146 9.23 9.40 -24.61
CA ASN A 146 8.14 10.35 -24.31
C ASN A 146 6.75 9.93 -24.85
N ALA A 147 6.48 8.64 -24.93
CA ALA A 147 5.24 8.09 -25.48
C ALA A 147 4.53 7.12 -24.50
N TYR A 148 4.74 7.33 -23.18
CA TYR A 148 4.18 6.41 -22.19
C TYR A 148 2.66 6.36 -22.26
N PHE A 149 1.98 7.49 -22.20
CA PHE A 149 0.52 7.50 -22.07
C PHE A 149 -0.19 7.02 -23.33
N GLU A 150 0.33 7.34 -24.49
CA GLU A 150 -0.16 6.84 -25.76
C GLU A 150 -0.01 5.31 -25.84
N TYR A 151 1.18 4.80 -25.49
CA TYR A 151 1.48 3.39 -25.45
C TYR A 151 0.59 2.66 -24.44
N HIS A 152 0.53 3.16 -23.22
CA HIS A 152 -0.32 2.69 -22.13
C HIS A 152 -1.79 2.61 -22.54
N SER A 153 -2.30 3.67 -23.19
CA SER A 153 -3.70 3.74 -23.61
C SER A 153 -4.04 2.70 -24.67
N ILE A 154 -3.17 2.52 -25.67
CA ILE A 154 -3.39 1.52 -26.73
C ILE A 154 -3.30 0.11 -26.12
N LEU A 155 -2.32 -0.13 -25.24
CA LEU A 155 -2.11 -1.43 -24.64
C LEU A 155 -3.27 -1.84 -23.73
N LEU A 156 -3.76 -0.95 -22.88
CA LEU A 156 -4.94 -1.20 -22.04
C LEU A 156 -6.21 -1.42 -22.85
N ASN A 157 -6.40 -0.70 -23.95
CA ASN A 157 -7.54 -0.89 -24.85
C ASN A 157 -7.44 -2.15 -25.74
N SER A 158 -6.28 -2.80 -25.78
CA SER A 158 -6.11 -4.01 -26.58
C SER A 158 -7.02 -5.14 -26.06
N THR A 159 -7.74 -5.76 -26.98
CA THR A 159 -8.53 -6.98 -26.72
C THR A 159 -7.72 -8.26 -26.93
N LYS A 160 -6.50 -8.13 -27.44
CA LYS A 160 -5.60 -9.25 -27.74
C LYS A 160 -4.76 -9.59 -26.52
N SER A 161 -4.39 -10.87 -26.41
CA SER A 161 -3.44 -11.32 -25.41
C SER A 161 -2.11 -10.62 -25.56
N ILE A 162 -1.55 -10.15 -24.46
CA ILE A 162 -0.26 -9.47 -24.43
C ILE A 162 0.85 -10.45 -24.79
N ASN A 163 1.60 -10.12 -25.83
CA ASN A 163 2.77 -10.84 -26.30
C ASN A 163 3.70 -9.88 -27.05
N GLU A 164 4.92 -10.29 -27.33
CA GLU A 164 5.91 -9.45 -28.01
C GLU A 164 5.42 -8.82 -29.30
N ASN A 165 4.67 -9.58 -30.13
CA ASN A 165 4.18 -9.08 -31.41
C ASN A 165 3.25 -7.86 -31.22
N ILE A 166 2.37 -7.90 -30.23
CA ILE A 166 1.48 -6.78 -29.91
C ILE A 166 2.31 -5.60 -29.39
N LEU A 167 3.27 -5.84 -28.51
CA LEU A 167 4.10 -4.78 -27.94
C LEU A 167 4.89 -4.04 -29.03
N TYR A 168 5.53 -4.76 -29.93
CA TYR A 168 6.24 -4.15 -31.07
C TYR A 168 5.32 -3.51 -32.09
N LYS A 169 4.13 -4.06 -32.27
CA LYS A 169 3.12 -3.45 -33.17
C LYS A 169 2.72 -2.07 -32.67
N ILE A 170 2.42 -1.94 -31.37
CA ILE A 170 2.06 -0.65 -30.76
C ILE A 170 3.23 0.34 -30.86
N ALA A 171 4.46 -0.10 -30.60
CA ALA A 171 5.63 0.74 -30.74
C ALA A 171 5.82 1.28 -32.17
N LYS A 172 5.55 0.44 -33.20
CA LYS A 172 5.57 0.87 -34.59
C LYS A 172 4.44 1.83 -34.94
N GLU A 173 3.21 1.58 -34.44
CA GLU A 173 2.06 2.50 -34.63
C GLU A 173 2.34 3.89 -34.07
N LEU A 174 3.09 3.96 -32.97
CA LEU A 174 3.54 5.22 -32.35
C LEU A 174 4.84 5.78 -32.94
N SER A 175 5.36 5.19 -34.02
CA SER A 175 6.59 5.63 -34.68
C SER A 175 7.80 5.70 -33.74
N LEU A 176 7.87 4.81 -32.73
CA LEU A 176 9.02 4.72 -31.85
C LEU A 176 10.23 4.13 -32.57
N ASP A 177 11.43 4.52 -32.13
CA ASP A 177 12.68 3.84 -32.53
C ASP A 177 12.64 2.41 -31.98
N ILE A 178 12.49 1.45 -32.87
CA ILE A 178 12.29 0.03 -32.51
C ILE A 178 13.57 -0.59 -31.96
N GLU A 179 14.74 -0.20 -32.44
CA GLU A 179 16.00 -0.74 -31.90
C GLU A 179 16.26 -0.22 -30.47
N LYS A 180 16.01 1.07 -30.23
CA LYS A 180 16.03 1.64 -28.88
C LYS A 180 14.98 0.97 -27.99
N PHE A 181 13.75 0.81 -28.45
CA PHE A 181 12.65 0.18 -27.71
C PHE A 181 13.00 -1.25 -27.26
N LYS A 182 13.56 -2.08 -28.16
CA LYS A 182 14.03 -3.44 -27.84
C LYS A 182 15.13 -3.43 -26.76
N LYS A 183 16.11 -2.56 -26.93
CA LYS A 183 17.21 -2.39 -25.97
C LYS A 183 16.68 -1.98 -24.58
N ASP A 184 15.74 -1.04 -24.55
CA ASP A 184 15.21 -0.49 -23.32
C ASP A 184 14.33 -1.51 -22.57
N ILE A 185 13.46 -2.27 -23.24
CA ILE A 185 12.66 -3.36 -22.61
C ILE A 185 13.56 -4.34 -21.85
N SER A 186 14.72 -4.67 -22.40
CA SER A 186 15.65 -5.64 -21.84
C SER A 186 16.63 -5.02 -20.83
N SER A 187 16.58 -3.71 -20.63
CA SER A 187 17.58 -3.00 -19.83
C SER A 187 17.41 -3.25 -18.33
N GLU A 188 18.55 -3.32 -17.62
CA GLU A 188 18.55 -3.36 -16.15
C GLU A 188 17.95 -2.10 -15.53
N LYS A 189 18.00 -0.95 -16.21
CA LYS A 189 17.34 0.29 -15.78
C LYS A 189 15.84 0.08 -15.61
N ILE A 190 15.17 -0.42 -16.64
CA ILE A 190 13.71 -0.65 -16.62
C ILE A 190 13.35 -1.75 -15.65
N LYS A 191 14.09 -2.85 -15.61
CA LYS A 191 13.90 -3.92 -14.62
C LYS A 191 13.97 -3.40 -13.18
N ASN A 192 14.98 -2.59 -12.89
CA ASN A 192 15.12 -1.97 -11.58
C ASN A 192 13.99 -0.99 -11.27
N ASN A 193 13.44 -0.28 -12.26
CA ASN A 193 12.27 0.58 -12.07
C ASN A 193 11.03 -0.24 -11.67
N ILE A 194 10.76 -1.37 -12.33
CA ILE A 194 9.67 -2.28 -11.93
C ILE A 194 9.87 -2.78 -10.49
N ILE A 195 11.08 -3.19 -10.13
CA ILE A 195 11.38 -3.63 -8.75
C ILE A 195 11.11 -2.50 -7.74
N LYS A 196 11.49 -1.26 -8.05
CA LYS A 196 11.21 -0.09 -7.20
C LYS A 196 9.70 0.15 -7.06
N ASN A 197 8.96 0.08 -8.16
CA ASN A 197 7.51 0.21 -8.18
C ASN A 197 6.83 -0.82 -7.27
N ILE A 198 7.23 -2.09 -7.40
CA ILE A 198 6.73 -3.19 -6.57
C ILE A 198 7.05 -2.95 -5.08
N LYS A 199 8.28 -2.54 -4.76
CA LYS A 199 8.67 -2.22 -3.38
C LYS A 199 7.86 -1.05 -2.82
N PHE A 200 7.63 -0.02 -3.61
CA PHE A 200 6.82 1.13 -3.21
C PHE A 200 5.37 0.73 -2.95
N ALA A 201 4.73 -0.01 -3.87
CA ALA A 201 3.39 -0.54 -3.68
C ALA A 201 3.27 -1.40 -2.41
N ASN A 202 4.23 -2.30 -2.19
CA ASN A 202 4.26 -3.17 -1.01
C ASN A 202 4.44 -2.38 0.29
N SER A 203 5.27 -1.33 0.30
CA SER A 203 5.46 -0.47 1.48
C SER A 203 4.18 0.27 1.87
N LEU A 204 3.33 0.58 0.91
CA LEU A 204 2.01 1.17 1.08
C LEU A 204 0.91 0.12 1.32
N LYS A 205 1.27 -1.18 1.39
CA LYS A 205 0.34 -2.32 1.53
C LYS A 205 -0.72 -2.41 0.42
N ILE A 206 -0.39 -1.92 -0.78
CA ILE A 206 -1.26 -2.05 -1.95
C ILE A 206 -1.26 -3.51 -2.40
N ARG A 207 -2.45 -4.08 -2.60
CA ARG A 207 -2.64 -5.52 -2.87
C ARG A 207 -3.32 -5.81 -4.21
N GLY A 208 -3.61 -4.79 -4.99
CA GLY A 208 -4.32 -4.96 -6.26
C GLY A 208 -4.31 -3.71 -7.11
N THR A 209 -4.75 -3.89 -8.36
CA THR A 209 -4.87 -2.83 -9.36
C THR A 209 -6.30 -2.77 -9.91
N PRO A 210 -6.80 -1.62 -10.34
CA PRO A 210 -6.18 -0.35 -10.09
C PRO A 210 -6.26 0.03 -8.60
N THR A 211 -5.30 0.82 -8.12
CA THR A 211 -5.39 1.51 -6.84
C THR A 211 -4.96 2.94 -7.06
N PHE A 212 -5.73 3.88 -6.54
CA PHE A 212 -5.37 5.30 -6.60
C PHE A 212 -4.90 5.80 -5.25
N ILE A 213 -4.03 6.81 -5.26
CA ILE A 213 -3.73 7.62 -4.08
C ILE A 213 -4.00 9.08 -4.46
N ILE A 214 -4.84 9.75 -3.67
CA ILE A 214 -5.14 11.17 -3.79
C ILE A 214 -5.01 11.80 -2.41
N GLY A 215 -4.14 12.79 -2.27
CA GLY A 215 -3.81 13.34 -0.96
C GLY A 215 -3.23 12.27 -0.04
N LYS A 216 -3.94 11.96 1.05
CA LYS A 216 -3.56 10.92 2.04
C LYS A 216 -4.54 9.74 2.05
N GLN A 217 -5.25 9.50 0.96
CA GLN A 217 -6.24 8.43 0.86
C GLN A 217 -5.78 7.37 -0.13
N ILE A 218 -5.86 6.10 0.27
CA ILE A 218 -5.73 4.95 -0.63
C ILE A 218 -7.13 4.55 -1.09
N LEU A 219 -7.31 4.43 -2.38
CA LEU A 219 -8.57 4.14 -3.05
C LEU A 219 -8.41 2.85 -3.89
N PRO A 220 -8.63 1.67 -3.30
CA PRO A 220 -8.51 0.40 -4.02
C PRO A 220 -9.68 0.18 -4.97
N GLY A 221 -9.40 -0.18 -6.22
CA GLY A 221 -10.40 -0.52 -7.22
C GLY A 221 -10.64 0.58 -8.27
N ALA A 222 -11.48 0.26 -9.24
CA ALA A 222 -11.84 1.16 -10.33
C ALA A 222 -12.96 2.10 -9.89
N TYR A 223 -12.60 3.33 -9.67
CA TYR A 223 -13.55 4.41 -9.39
C TYR A 223 -14.01 5.05 -10.70
N ASP A 224 -15.28 5.48 -10.73
CA ASP A 224 -15.80 6.29 -11.80
C ASP A 224 -15.32 7.76 -11.72
N TYR A 225 -15.63 8.53 -12.76
CA TYR A 225 -15.23 9.93 -12.85
C TYR A 225 -15.83 10.78 -11.71
N ASP A 226 -17.10 10.57 -11.37
CA ASP A 226 -17.79 11.43 -10.41
C ASP A 226 -17.23 11.25 -9.01
N LYS A 227 -16.91 10.01 -8.63
CA LYS A 227 -16.30 9.72 -7.33
C LYS A 227 -14.87 10.25 -7.23
N LEU A 228 -14.03 10.08 -8.26
CA LEU A 228 -12.69 10.66 -8.24
C LEU A 228 -12.72 12.19 -8.26
N LYS A 229 -13.66 12.79 -9.00
CA LYS A 229 -13.89 14.23 -9.01
C LYS A 229 -14.20 14.78 -7.61
N GLU A 230 -15.12 14.13 -6.88
CA GLU A 230 -15.44 14.50 -5.49
C GLU A 230 -14.18 14.53 -4.61
N ILE A 231 -13.39 13.44 -4.64
CA ILE A 231 -12.17 13.30 -3.83
C ILE A 231 -11.10 14.34 -4.25
N ILE A 232 -10.96 14.60 -5.54
CA ILE A 232 -10.06 15.63 -6.07
C ILE A 232 -10.42 17.00 -5.51
N LEU A 233 -11.71 17.36 -5.54
CA LEU A 233 -12.19 18.64 -5.04
C LEU A 233 -12.01 18.79 -3.52
N GLU A 234 -12.10 17.73 -2.76
CA GLU A 234 -11.81 17.72 -1.30
C GLU A 234 -10.31 17.92 -0.98
N ASN A 235 -9.42 17.65 -1.94
CA ASN A 235 -7.96 17.75 -1.78
C ASN A 235 -7.33 18.91 -2.56
N SER A 236 -8.14 19.77 -3.19
CA SER A 236 -7.71 20.91 -4.01
C SER A 236 -7.44 22.19 -3.21
#